data_744847a658d17b8c8408e2374c76416d
#
_entry.id   744847a658d17b8c8408e2374c76416d
#
_cell.length_a   1.000
_cell.length_b   1.000
_cell.length_c   1.000
_cell.angle_alpha   90.00
_cell.angle_beta   90.00
_cell.angle_gamma   90.00
#
_symmetry.space_group_name_H-M   'P 1'
#
loop_
_entity.id
_entity.type
_entity.pdbx_description
1 polymer ?
#
loop_
_entity_poly.entity_id
_entity_poly.type
_entity_poly.pdbx_seq_one_letter_code
_entity_poly.pdbx_strand_id
1 'polypeptide(L)'
;MEHKNIVATIYLKDGKAIKARDNYEEYPDVIELAKLYNDSGIDKIMIFDLSTTDEEHERNIQVIRNINRNIEIKVCAGGNINRMEDIKKFIYAGCLQVIVNGSKPESMALAAEASKRFGKDRILVSVTNVDFIFKHQDEMADTFHEVLILNKAVLDAVEGMTDVPHVVYLNDADYDEVLSILSRKNVRGIAGSLINLSLIHI
;
A
#
# COMPACT_ATOMS: atom_id res chain seq x y z
N MET A 1 9.05 -14.32 -17.73
CA MET A 1 8.77 -12.94 -17.29
C MET A 1 8.38 -13.03 -15.82
N GLU A 2 8.91 -12.20 -14.96
CA GLU A 2 8.52 -12.18 -13.55
C GLU A 2 7.09 -11.63 -13.43
N HIS A 3 6.24 -12.26 -12.59
CA HIS A 3 4.87 -11.81 -12.39
C HIS A 3 4.86 -10.37 -11.82
N LYS A 4 4.05 -9.49 -12.40
CA LYS A 4 3.85 -8.11 -11.97
C LYS A 4 2.50 -8.00 -11.27
N ASN A 5 2.50 -7.46 -10.05
CA ASN A 5 1.30 -7.36 -9.23
C ASN A 5 0.37 -6.25 -9.69
N ILE A 6 -0.91 -6.53 -9.72
CA ILE A 6 -1.97 -5.54 -9.85
C ILE A 6 -2.62 -5.37 -8.46
N VAL A 7 -2.55 -4.15 -7.93
CA VAL A 7 -2.94 -3.85 -6.56
C VAL A 7 -4.12 -2.88 -6.55
N ALA A 8 -5.28 -3.32 -6.07
CA ALA A 8 -6.43 -2.44 -5.86
C ALA A 8 -6.26 -1.63 -4.58
N THR A 9 -6.73 -0.39 -4.58
CA THR A 9 -6.65 0.50 -3.42
C THR A 9 -8.03 0.78 -2.85
N ILE A 10 -8.16 0.67 -1.51
CA ILE A 10 -9.33 1.07 -0.74
C ILE A 10 -8.91 2.16 0.26
N TYR A 11 -9.65 3.25 0.30
CA TYR A 11 -9.50 4.28 1.34
C TYR A 11 -10.57 4.10 2.39
N LEU A 12 -10.16 4.02 3.66
CA LEU A 12 -11.09 3.92 4.80
C LEU A 12 -11.10 5.22 5.61
N LYS A 13 -12.29 5.73 5.83
CA LYS A 13 -12.54 6.84 6.74
C LYS A 13 -13.74 6.51 7.61
N ASP A 14 -13.56 6.59 8.93
CA ASP A 14 -14.61 6.34 9.92
C ASP A 14 -15.39 5.02 9.69
N GLY A 15 -14.68 3.94 9.37
CA GLY A 15 -15.26 2.61 9.15
C GLY A 15 -15.91 2.40 7.79
N LYS A 16 -15.81 3.36 6.87
CA LYS A 16 -16.41 3.31 5.54
C LYS A 16 -15.37 3.41 4.44
N ALA A 17 -15.61 2.75 3.30
CA ALA A 17 -14.80 2.92 2.11
C ALA A 17 -15.24 4.16 1.34
N ILE A 18 -14.29 4.99 0.93
CA ILE A 18 -14.51 6.20 0.13
C ILE A 18 -13.80 6.10 -1.23
N LYS A 19 -14.27 6.89 -2.20
CA LYS A 19 -13.82 6.81 -3.60
C LYS A 19 -12.35 7.17 -3.78
N ALA A 20 -11.89 8.23 -3.10
CA ALA A 20 -10.50 8.66 -3.14
C ALA A 20 -10.14 9.44 -1.86
N ARG A 21 -8.86 9.73 -1.69
CA ARG A 21 -8.35 10.46 -0.53
C ARG A 21 -8.97 11.86 -0.37
N ASP A 22 -9.34 12.47 -1.47
CA ASP A 22 -9.97 13.81 -1.59
C ASP A 22 -11.43 13.77 -2.07
N ASN A 23 -11.98 12.58 -2.28
CA ASN A 23 -13.37 12.34 -2.63
C ASN A 23 -14.02 11.43 -1.59
N TYR A 24 -14.78 12.02 -0.67
CA TYR A 24 -15.45 11.35 0.46
C TYR A 24 -16.77 10.67 0.09
N GLU A 25 -17.11 10.55 -1.19
CA GLU A 25 -18.23 9.72 -1.63
C GLU A 25 -18.00 8.27 -1.20
N GLU A 26 -18.95 7.68 -0.49
CA GLU A 26 -18.85 6.35 0.08
C GLU A 26 -19.20 5.27 -0.94
N TYR A 27 -18.52 4.12 -0.83
CA TYR A 27 -19.01 2.88 -1.42
C TYR A 27 -20.12 2.31 -0.54
N PRO A 28 -21.18 1.73 -1.13
CA PRO A 28 -22.31 1.19 -0.36
C PRO A 28 -21.91 0.10 0.63
N ASP A 29 -20.99 -0.78 0.24
CA ASP A 29 -20.50 -1.89 1.08
C ASP A 29 -19.03 -2.18 0.77
N VAL A 30 -18.18 -2.02 1.78
CA VAL A 30 -16.73 -2.25 1.66
C VAL A 30 -16.39 -3.74 1.53
N ILE A 31 -17.20 -4.62 2.11
CA ILE A 31 -16.96 -6.07 2.03
C ILE A 31 -17.28 -6.58 0.63
N GLU A 32 -18.38 -6.13 0.04
CA GLU A 32 -18.72 -6.46 -1.34
C GLU A 32 -17.70 -5.87 -2.33
N LEU A 33 -17.18 -4.66 -2.06
CA LEU A 33 -16.08 -4.10 -2.85
C LEU A 33 -14.82 -4.97 -2.77
N ALA A 34 -14.44 -5.41 -1.57
CA ALA A 34 -13.26 -6.27 -1.38
C ALA A 34 -13.44 -7.65 -2.05
N LYS A 35 -14.63 -8.24 -2.00
CA LYS A 35 -14.96 -9.49 -2.72
C LYS A 35 -14.88 -9.30 -4.24
N LEU A 36 -15.41 -8.18 -4.75
CA LEU A 36 -15.28 -7.86 -6.18
C LEU A 36 -13.83 -7.86 -6.62
N TYR A 37 -12.95 -7.23 -5.85
CA TYR A 37 -11.51 -7.24 -6.12
C TYR A 37 -10.92 -8.65 -6.01
N ASN A 38 -11.29 -9.42 -4.98
CA ASN A 38 -10.85 -10.81 -4.82
C ASN A 38 -11.19 -11.68 -6.04
N ASP A 39 -12.37 -11.50 -6.61
CA ASP A 39 -12.88 -12.30 -7.73
C ASP A 39 -12.40 -11.78 -9.10
N SER A 40 -11.77 -10.61 -9.15
CA SER A 40 -11.34 -9.95 -10.40
C SER A 40 -9.92 -10.31 -10.84
N GLY A 41 -9.22 -11.22 -10.16
CA GLY A 41 -7.85 -11.59 -10.51
C GLY A 41 -6.78 -10.56 -10.07
N ILE A 42 -7.11 -9.68 -9.14
CA ILE A 42 -6.18 -8.75 -8.50
C ILE A 42 -5.29 -9.52 -7.52
N ASP A 43 -4.00 -9.18 -7.48
CA ASP A 43 -3.03 -9.91 -6.65
C ASP A 43 -3.06 -9.50 -5.18
N LYS A 44 -3.43 -8.24 -4.90
CA LYS A 44 -3.35 -7.65 -3.56
C LYS A 44 -4.34 -6.50 -3.40
N ILE A 45 -4.91 -6.32 -2.21
CA ILE A 45 -5.62 -5.10 -1.83
C ILE A 45 -4.72 -4.27 -0.91
N MET A 46 -4.61 -2.98 -1.19
CA MET A 46 -3.92 -1.98 -0.40
C MET A 46 -4.94 -1.06 0.26
N ILE A 47 -4.93 -0.98 1.59
CA ILE A 47 -5.89 -0.18 2.35
C ILE A 47 -5.18 0.99 3.02
N PHE A 48 -5.67 2.20 2.76
CA PHE A 48 -5.21 3.41 3.44
C PHE A 48 -6.22 3.84 4.50
N ASP A 49 -5.80 3.80 5.74
CA ASP A 49 -6.53 4.34 6.88
C ASP A 49 -6.35 5.86 6.93
N LEU A 50 -7.44 6.58 6.69
CA LEU A 50 -7.51 8.05 6.72
C LEU A 50 -8.10 8.58 8.02
N SER A 51 -8.05 7.81 9.10
CA SER A 51 -8.53 8.23 10.42
C SER A 51 -7.75 9.44 10.94
N THR A 52 -8.44 10.29 11.66
CA THR A 52 -7.89 11.47 12.32
C THR A 52 -7.95 11.38 13.85
N THR A 53 -8.68 10.40 14.38
CA THR A 53 -8.81 10.10 15.80
C THR A 53 -8.52 8.62 16.07
N ASP A 54 -8.24 8.29 17.33
CA ASP A 54 -8.02 6.90 17.75
C ASP A 54 -9.31 6.06 17.57
N GLU A 55 -10.49 6.64 17.81
CA GLU A 55 -11.77 5.97 17.63
C GLU A 55 -12.06 5.63 16.16
N GLU A 56 -11.78 6.57 15.24
CA GLU A 56 -11.87 6.31 13.79
C GLU A 56 -10.88 5.20 13.38
N HIS A 57 -9.65 5.26 13.88
CA HIS A 57 -8.64 4.23 13.63
C HIS A 57 -9.12 2.84 14.07
N GLU A 58 -9.66 2.73 15.28
CA GLU A 58 -10.20 1.44 15.78
C GLU A 58 -11.36 0.92 14.89
N ARG A 59 -12.26 1.80 14.43
CA ARG A 59 -13.33 1.40 13.50
C ARG A 59 -12.73 0.89 12.18
N ASN A 60 -11.75 1.57 11.63
CA ASN A 60 -11.07 1.14 10.40
C ASN A 60 -10.34 -0.19 10.59
N ILE A 61 -9.68 -0.43 11.72
CA ILE A 61 -9.06 -1.72 12.05
C ILE A 61 -10.09 -2.86 12.09
N GLN A 62 -11.29 -2.62 12.65
CA GLN A 62 -12.37 -3.63 12.64
C GLN A 62 -12.85 -3.95 11.21
N VAL A 63 -12.97 -2.93 10.36
CA VAL A 63 -13.31 -3.12 8.94
C VAL A 63 -12.23 -3.93 8.23
N ILE A 64 -10.95 -3.60 8.41
CA ILE A 64 -9.82 -4.34 7.83
C ILE A 64 -9.84 -5.81 8.27
N ARG A 65 -10.09 -6.07 9.55
CA ARG A 65 -10.24 -7.44 10.07
C ARG A 65 -11.39 -8.18 9.40
N ASN A 66 -12.51 -7.51 9.17
CA ASN A 66 -13.67 -8.09 8.51
C ASN A 66 -13.37 -8.37 7.02
N ILE A 67 -12.71 -7.46 6.32
CA ILE A 67 -12.23 -7.70 4.94
C ILE A 67 -11.38 -8.97 4.91
N ASN A 68 -10.32 -9.07 5.73
CA ASN A 68 -9.42 -10.22 5.75
C ASN A 68 -10.11 -11.57 6.05
N ARG A 69 -11.28 -11.56 6.70
CA ARG A 69 -12.07 -12.78 6.95
C ARG A 69 -12.95 -13.20 5.78
N ASN A 70 -13.17 -12.31 4.81
CA ASN A 70 -14.11 -12.52 3.71
C ASN A 70 -13.45 -12.68 2.33
N ILE A 71 -12.13 -12.52 2.24
CA ILE A 71 -11.37 -12.63 0.99
C ILE A 71 -10.15 -13.52 1.19
N GLU A 72 -9.59 -14.02 0.10
CA GLU A 72 -8.39 -14.89 0.10
C GLU A 72 -7.13 -14.16 -0.34
N ILE A 73 -7.26 -13.11 -1.17
CA ILE A 73 -6.11 -12.34 -1.64
C ILE A 73 -5.47 -11.53 -0.52
N LYS A 74 -4.20 -11.23 -0.69
CA LYS A 74 -3.38 -10.56 0.32
C LYS A 74 -3.85 -9.12 0.55
N VAL A 75 -3.88 -8.71 1.81
CA VAL A 75 -4.14 -7.31 2.21
C VAL A 75 -2.88 -6.71 2.79
N CYS A 76 -2.52 -5.52 2.33
CA CYS A 76 -1.58 -4.63 2.99
C CYS A 76 -2.29 -3.34 3.41
N ALA A 77 -1.89 -2.76 4.53
CA ALA A 77 -2.54 -1.56 5.03
C ALA A 77 -1.56 -0.58 5.67
N GLY A 78 -1.91 0.69 5.66
CA GLY A 78 -1.16 1.76 6.30
C GLY A 78 -2.05 2.97 6.56
N GLY A 79 -1.46 3.98 7.16
CA GLY A 79 -2.15 5.19 7.61
C GLY A 79 -2.26 5.25 9.14
N ASN A 80 -2.16 6.45 9.67
CA ASN A 80 -2.17 6.74 11.10
C ASN A 80 -1.20 5.88 11.96
N ILE A 81 -0.06 5.48 11.38
CA ILE A 81 0.99 4.74 12.10
C ILE A 81 1.95 5.73 12.74
N ASN A 82 2.03 5.73 14.07
CA ASN A 82 2.89 6.58 14.86
C ASN A 82 3.78 5.80 15.84
N ARG A 83 3.41 4.56 16.16
CA ARG A 83 4.06 3.71 17.15
C ARG A 83 3.92 2.24 16.80
N MET A 84 4.70 1.40 17.46
CA MET A 84 4.70 -0.06 17.24
C MET A 84 3.32 -0.70 17.44
N GLU A 85 2.52 -0.18 18.37
CA GLU A 85 1.17 -0.71 18.61
C GLU A 85 0.25 -0.55 17.39
N ASP A 86 0.40 0.52 16.61
CA ASP A 86 -0.39 0.72 15.40
C ASP A 86 -0.01 -0.31 14.33
N ILE A 87 1.29 -0.62 14.17
CA ILE A 87 1.76 -1.72 13.30
C ILE A 87 1.17 -3.06 13.73
N LYS A 88 1.19 -3.37 15.04
CA LYS A 88 0.61 -4.61 15.57
C LYS A 88 -0.89 -4.72 15.26
N LYS A 89 -1.65 -3.63 15.37
CA LYS A 89 -3.08 -3.63 15.07
C LYS A 89 -3.36 -4.10 13.64
N PHE A 90 -2.64 -3.58 12.65
CA PHE A 90 -2.77 -4.03 11.25
C PHE A 90 -2.40 -5.49 11.08
N ILE A 91 -1.27 -5.93 11.65
CA ILE A 91 -0.83 -7.33 11.57
C ILE A 91 -1.86 -8.27 12.21
N TYR A 92 -2.37 -7.93 13.40
CA TYR A 92 -3.38 -8.75 14.11
C TYR A 92 -4.79 -8.63 13.51
N ALA A 93 -5.05 -7.62 12.69
CA ALA A 93 -6.24 -7.56 11.85
C ALA A 93 -6.17 -8.47 10.61
N GLY A 94 -5.01 -9.14 10.38
CA GLY A 94 -4.82 -10.08 9.29
C GLY A 94 -4.03 -9.53 8.10
N CYS A 95 -3.55 -8.29 8.16
CA CYS A 95 -2.74 -7.75 7.07
C CYS A 95 -1.44 -8.54 6.91
N LEU A 96 -1.13 -8.92 5.67
CA LEU A 96 0.16 -9.53 5.35
C LEU A 96 1.29 -8.53 5.51
N GLN A 97 1.06 -7.27 5.12
CA GLN A 97 2.07 -6.22 5.10
C GLN A 97 1.53 -4.91 5.65
N VAL A 98 2.42 -4.11 6.23
CA VAL A 98 2.11 -2.79 6.79
C VAL A 98 2.93 -1.72 6.08
N ILE A 99 2.29 -0.60 5.73
CA ILE A 99 2.90 0.50 4.99
C ILE A 99 3.19 1.65 5.94
N VAL A 100 4.46 1.93 6.21
CA VAL A 100 4.88 3.10 6.96
C VAL A 100 5.06 4.31 6.04
N ASN A 101 4.79 5.51 6.56
CA ASN A 101 4.89 6.74 5.78
C ASN A 101 6.30 7.33 5.87
N GLY A 102 7.08 7.27 4.78
CA GLY A 102 8.44 7.80 4.72
C GLY A 102 8.56 9.33 4.90
N SER A 103 7.44 10.07 4.91
CA SER A 103 7.48 11.52 5.20
C SER A 103 7.66 11.83 6.69
N LYS A 104 7.52 10.86 7.58
CA LYS A 104 7.67 11.07 9.03
C LYS A 104 9.11 10.82 9.47
N PRO A 105 9.72 11.70 10.29
CA PRO A 105 11.10 11.57 10.72
C PRO A 105 11.44 10.27 11.43
N GLU A 106 10.50 9.74 12.22
CA GLU A 106 10.66 8.53 13.03
C GLU A 106 10.41 7.22 12.27
N SER A 107 9.95 7.30 11.01
CA SER A 107 9.50 6.12 10.26
C SER A 107 10.58 5.06 10.06
N MET A 108 11.84 5.48 9.84
CA MET A 108 12.93 4.51 9.68
C MET A 108 13.18 3.71 10.94
N ALA A 109 13.29 4.36 12.10
CA ALA A 109 13.53 3.69 13.37
C ALA A 109 12.36 2.73 13.71
N LEU A 110 11.12 3.17 13.49
CA LEU A 110 9.92 2.36 13.72
C LEU A 110 9.88 1.15 12.77
N ALA A 111 10.18 1.36 11.49
CA ALA A 111 10.21 0.30 10.48
C ALA A 111 11.32 -0.73 10.77
N ALA A 112 12.50 -0.28 11.16
CA ALA A 112 13.62 -1.17 11.51
C ALA A 112 13.30 -2.03 12.75
N GLU A 113 12.65 -1.47 13.76
CA GLU A 113 12.16 -2.24 14.91
C GLU A 113 11.08 -3.26 14.49
N ALA A 114 10.12 -2.83 13.68
CA ALA A 114 9.05 -3.70 13.18
C ALA A 114 9.60 -4.83 12.29
N SER A 115 10.55 -4.53 11.41
CA SER A 115 11.23 -5.50 10.56
C SER A 115 11.95 -6.58 11.38
N LYS A 116 12.66 -6.21 12.44
CA LYS A 116 13.29 -7.16 13.36
C LYS A 116 12.29 -8.04 14.09
N ARG A 117 11.10 -7.51 14.42
CA ARG A 117 10.08 -8.23 15.19
C ARG A 117 9.20 -9.13 14.35
N PHE A 118 8.80 -8.67 13.16
CA PHE A 118 7.79 -9.32 12.31
C PHE A 118 8.35 -9.88 11.00
N GLY A 119 9.60 -9.56 10.68
CA GLY A 119 10.25 -9.84 9.41
C GLY A 119 10.10 -8.67 8.41
N LYS A 120 11.16 -8.41 7.64
CA LYS A 120 11.16 -7.32 6.64
C LYS A 120 10.10 -7.51 5.56
N ASP A 121 9.74 -8.76 5.25
CA ASP A 121 8.70 -9.10 4.26
C ASP A 121 7.32 -8.55 4.64
N ARG A 122 7.16 -8.09 5.88
CA ARG A 122 5.94 -7.50 6.41
C ARG A 122 5.91 -5.97 6.33
N ILE A 123 7.00 -5.31 5.98
CA ILE A 123 7.14 -3.85 6.09
C ILE A 123 7.39 -3.22 4.71
N LEU A 124 6.52 -2.30 4.34
CA LEU A 124 6.63 -1.44 3.18
C LEU A 124 6.83 0.01 3.63
N VAL A 125 7.43 0.83 2.76
CA VAL A 125 7.47 2.28 2.93
C VAL A 125 6.77 2.98 1.77
N SER A 126 5.95 3.99 2.06
CA SER A 126 5.38 4.87 1.04
C SER A 126 6.17 6.17 0.95
N VAL A 127 6.46 6.61 -0.28
CA VAL A 127 7.22 7.83 -0.55
C VAL A 127 6.52 8.71 -1.60
N THR A 128 6.58 10.03 -1.41
CA THR A 128 6.11 11.04 -2.38
C THR A 128 7.26 11.80 -3.03
N ASN A 129 8.45 11.74 -2.41
CA ASN A 129 9.70 12.32 -2.89
C ASN A 129 10.86 11.38 -2.54
N VAL A 130 12.07 11.76 -2.87
CA VAL A 130 13.28 10.94 -2.70
C VAL A 130 13.99 11.11 -1.36
N ASP A 131 13.60 12.08 -0.55
CA ASP A 131 14.36 12.50 0.64
C ASP A 131 14.54 11.36 1.64
N PHE A 132 13.49 10.57 1.89
CA PHE A 132 13.55 9.42 2.79
C PHE A 132 14.55 8.36 2.28
N ILE A 133 14.48 8.02 0.99
CA ILE A 133 15.35 7.00 0.39
C ILE A 133 16.79 7.51 0.37
N PHE A 134 17.00 8.77 -0.04
CA PHE A 134 18.33 9.38 -0.05
C PHE A 134 19.00 9.35 1.33
N LYS A 135 18.23 9.64 2.37
CA LYS A 135 18.73 9.68 3.75
C LYS A 135 19.07 8.27 4.30
N HIS A 136 18.37 7.22 3.84
CA HIS A 136 18.41 5.89 4.43
C HIS A 136 18.84 4.79 3.45
N GLN A 137 19.55 5.13 2.36
CA GLN A 137 19.89 4.19 1.27
C GLN A 137 20.46 2.86 1.77
N ASP A 138 21.39 2.90 2.72
CA ASP A 138 22.09 1.72 3.24
C ASP A 138 21.19 0.79 4.07
N GLU A 139 20.10 1.32 4.60
CA GLU A 139 19.18 0.58 5.48
C GLU A 139 17.94 0.04 4.74
N MET A 140 17.68 0.53 3.52
CA MET A 140 16.45 0.21 2.76
C MET A 140 16.26 -1.29 2.54
N ALA A 141 17.30 -1.96 2.03
CA ALA A 141 17.22 -3.36 1.65
C ALA A 141 17.06 -4.32 2.84
N ASP A 142 17.54 -3.92 4.02
CA ASP A 142 17.43 -4.73 5.24
C ASP A 142 16.11 -4.51 5.98
N THR A 143 15.45 -3.37 5.73
CA THR A 143 14.27 -2.95 6.48
C THR A 143 12.96 -3.18 5.72
N PHE A 144 12.97 -2.94 4.40
CA PHE A 144 11.73 -2.92 3.61
C PHE A 144 11.67 -4.04 2.57
N HIS A 145 10.47 -4.57 2.39
CA HIS A 145 10.13 -5.52 1.33
C HIS A 145 9.90 -4.82 -0.01
N GLU A 146 9.15 -3.73 0.01
CA GLU A 146 8.78 -2.94 -1.16
C GLU A 146 8.73 -1.45 -0.83
N VAL A 147 8.98 -0.62 -1.83
CA VAL A 147 8.74 0.84 -1.81
C VAL A 147 7.47 1.13 -2.58
N LEU A 148 6.47 1.75 -1.94
CA LEU A 148 5.28 2.27 -2.60
C LEU A 148 5.55 3.71 -3.04
N ILE A 149 5.68 3.93 -4.33
CA ILE A 149 5.90 5.25 -4.93
C ILE A 149 4.54 5.91 -5.18
N LEU A 150 4.19 6.90 -4.37
CA LEU A 150 2.92 7.63 -4.46
C LEU A 150 2.93 8.74 -5.51
N ASN A 151 4.12 9.16 -5.96
CA ASN A 151 4.30 10.16 -7.01
C ASN A 151 5.18 9.56 -8.12
N LYS A 152 4.58 9.21 -9.24
CA LYS A 152 5.29 8.60 -10.37
C LYS A 152 6.44 9.47 -10.92
N ALA A 153 6.39 10.78 -10.74
CA ALA A 153 7.44 11.70 -11.21
C ALA A 153 8.81 11.45 -10.56
N VAL A 154 8.85 10.77 -9.40
CA VAL A 154 10.14 10.46 -8.74
C VAL A 154 10.64 9.04 -9.05
N LEU A 155 9.96 8.28 -9.90
CA LEU A 155 10.28 6.87 -10.17
C LEU A 155 11.71 6.69 -10.69
N ASP A 156 12.15 7.50 -11.66
CA ASP A 156 13.50 7.41 -12.21
C ASP A 156 14.60 7.63 -11.15
N ALA A 157 14.38 8.61 -10.27
CA ALA A 157 15.33 8.91 -9.20
C ALA A 157 15.35 7.80 -8.15
N VAL A 158 14.19 7.25 -7.79
CA VAL A 158 14.08 6.13 -6.82
C VAL A 158 14.78 4.88 -7.34
N GLU A 159 14.61 4.54 -8.61
CA GLU A 159 15.30 3.39 -9.23
C GLU A 159 16.84 3.54 -9.23
N GLY A 160 17.34 4.75 -9.28
CA GLY A 160 18.77 5.02 -9.17
C GLY A 160 19.34 4.98 -7.74
N MET A 161 18.45 4.96 -6.73
CA MET A 161 18.84 5.05 -5.32
C MET A 161 18.73 3.73 -4.56
N THR A 162 17.85 2.82 -4.96
CA THR A 162 17.63 1.56 -4.24
C THR A 162 17.18 0.44 -5.16
N ASP A 163 17.67 -0.76 -4.86
CA ASP A 163 17.24 -2.01 -5.52
C ASP A 163 16.02 -2.65 -4.85
N VAL A 164 15.49 -2.08 -3.78
CA VAL A 164 14.24 -2.55 -3.16
C VAL A 164 13.12 -2.50 -4.18
N PRO A 165 12.33 -3.57 -4.38
CA PRO A 165 11.26 -3.60 -5.37
C PRO A 165 10.24 -2.46 -5.18
N HIS A 166 9.69 -1.96 -6.29
CA HIS A 166 8.77 -0.83 -6.29
C HIS A 166 7.36 -1.23 -6.70
N VAL A 167 6.37 -0.67 -6.01
CA VAL A 167 4.98 -0.60 -6.47
C VAL A 167 4.68 0.86 -6.77
N VAL A 168 4.16 1.16 -7.95
CA VAL A 168 3.89 2.54 -8.38
C VAL A 168 2.40 2.82 -8.28
N TYR A 169 2.03 3.84 -7.51
CA TYR A 169 0.65 4.28 -7.41
C TYR A 169 0.28 5.17 -8.62
N LEU A 170 -0.82 4.81 -9.29
CA LEU A 170 -1.33 5.51 -10.46
C LEU A 170 -2.79 5.91 -10.23
N ASN A 171 -3.11 7.19 -10.42
CA ASN A 171 -4.49 7.67 -10.38
C ASN A 171 -5.21 7.50 -11.72
N ASP A 172 -4.64 8.10 -12.76
CA ASP A 172 -5.17 8.13 -14.11
C ASP A 172 -4.02 7.81 -15.06
N ALA A 173 -3.80 6.53 -15.36
CA ALA A 173 -2.81 6.11 -16.33
C ALA A 173 -3.51 5.42 -17.50
N ASP A 174 -3.08 5.74 -18.72
CA ASP A 174 -3.48 4.98 -19.89
C ASP A 174 -2.71 3.64 -19.99
N TYR A 175 -3.13 2.82 -20.90
CA TYR A 175 -2.57 1.48 -21.08
C TYR A 175 -1.08 1.50 -21.42
N ASP A 176 -0.63 2.41 -22.29
CA ASP A 176 0.77 2.51 -22.72
C ASP A 176 1.67 2.96 -21.56
N GLU A 177 1.20 3.88 -20.72
CA GLU A 177 1.90 4.30 -19.51
C GLU A 177 2.02 3.14 -18.51
N VAL A 178 0.94 2.38 -18.28
CA VAL A 178 0.95 1.19 -17.43
C VAL A 178 2.00 0.17 -17.91
N LEU A 179 2.00 -0.15 -19.20
CA LEU A 179 2.97 -1.09 -19.78
C LEU A 179 4.40 -0.58 -19.65
N SER A 180 4.63 0.71 -19.91
CA SER A 180 5.93 1.35 -19.77
C SER A 180 6.48 1.22 -18.34
N ILE A 181 5.65 1.51 -17.34
CA ILE A 181 6.02 1.41 -15.93
C ILE A 181 6.28 -0.06 -15.54
N LEU A 182 5.40 -0.99 -15.91
CA LEU A 182 5.55 -2.42 -15.59
C LEU A 182 6.76 -3.07 -16.29
N SER A 183 7.24 -2.52 -17.41
CA SER A 183 8.43 -3.02 -18.09
C SER A 183 9.73 -2.77 -17.33
N ARG A 184 9.72 -1.87 -16.33
CA ARG A 184 10.92 -1.49 -15.58
C ARG A 184 11.39 -2.60 -14.65
N LYS A 185 12.72 -2.74 -14.52
CA LYS A 185 13.35 -3.86 -13.81
C LYS A 185 12.91 -3.98 -12.34
N ASN A 186 12.93 -2.87 -11.61
CA ASN A 186 12.66 -2.86 -10.17
C ASN A 186 11.18 -2.67 -9.83
N VAL A 187 10.32 -2.40 -10.83
CA VAL A 187 8.87 -2.29 -10.62
C VAL A 187 8.26 -3.68 -10.53
N ARG A 188 7.66 -4.00 -9.38
CA ARG A 188 6.98 -5.27 -9.09
C ARG A 188 5.48 -5.21 -9.32
N GLY A 189 4.91 -4.01 -9.41
CA GLY A 189 3.48 -3.85 -9.63
C GLY A 189 3.04 -2.40 -9.69
N ILE A 190 1.76 -2.25 -9.96
CA ILE A 190 1.05 -0.96 -9.93
C ILE A 190 -0.08 -1.03 -8.91
N ALA A 191 -0.40 0.11 -8.31
CA ALA A 191 -1.52 0.28 -7.38
C ALA A 191 -2.41 1.45 -7.80
N GLY A 192 -3.71 1.39 -7.53
CA GLY A 192 -4.62 2.50 -7.79
C GLY A 192 -6.06 2.19 -7.40
N SER A 193 -6.85 3.26 -7.17
CA SER A 193 -8.29 3.16 -6.86
C SER A 193 -9.15 2.96 -8.11
N LEU A 194 -8.65 3.36 -9.26
CA LEU A 194 -9.26 3.23 -10.57
C LEU A 194 -8.40 2.35 -11.49
N ILE A 195 -7.93 1.22 -10.98
CA ILE A 195 -7.58 0.15 -11.89
C ILE A 195 -8.91 -0.24 -12.50
N ASN A 196 -9.23 0.40 -13.62
CA ASN A 196 -10.42 0.08 -14.39
C ASN A 196 -10.41 -1.43 -14.59
N LEU A 197 -11.46 -2.11 -14.14
CA LEU A 197 -11.63 -3.55 -14.34
C LEU A 197 -11.43 -3.93 -15.82
N SER A 198 -11.53 -2.99 -16.75
CA SER A 198 -11.19 -3.15 -18.16
C SER A 198 -9.70 -3.43 -18.44
N LEU A 199 -8.77 -3.10 -17.54
CA LEU A 199 -7.35 -3.45 -17.67
C LEU A 199 -7.04 -4.88 -17.20
N ILE A 200 -7.96 -5.51 -16.45
CA ILE A 200 -7.79 -6.86 -15.90
C ILE A 200 -8.17 -7.94 -16.92
N HIS A 201 -8.86 -7.58 -17.98
CA HIS A 201 -9.33 -8.51 -19.02
C HIS A 201 -8.40 -8.60 -20.24
N ILE A 202 -7.10 -8.30 -20.07
CA ILE A 202 -6.12 -8.45 -21.15
C ILE A 202 -5.25 -9.70 -20.87
#